data_ac584847c8673726c279734c381d9eff
#
_entry.id   ac584847c8673726c279734c381d9eff
#
_cell.length_a   1.000
_cell.length_b   1.000
_cell.length_c   1.000
_cell.angle_alpha   90.00
_cell.angle_beta   90.00
_cell.angle_gamma   90.00
#
_symmetry.space_group_name_H-M   'P 1'
#
loop_
_entity.id
_entity.type
_entity.pdbx_description
1 polymer ?
#
loop_
_entity_poly.entity_id
_entity_poly.type
_entity_poly.pdbx_seq_one_letter_code
_entity_poly.pdbx_strand_id
1 'polypeptide(L)'
;MPAVKPSSRSRKPGTKRRNPGTKRAAIPPAPRGGPESAAALEGVRSVCLALPDTTEKIAWGAPTFRVRERLFVMFVDNHHGDGRLAIWVNAAPGAQDAFVANDPERYFIPPYVGPSGWLGVRLDRGLSPSEVAARVRAAHAATLAAILAKKGARTAKPRARRG
;
A
#
# COMPACT_ATOMS: atom_id res chain seq x y z
N MET A 1 79.48 6.21 29.38
CA MET A 1 78.09 6.66 29.28
C MET A 1 77.34 5.78 28.24
N PRO A 2 76.53 4.77 28.65
CA PRO A 2 75.74 4.01 27.67
C PRO A 2 74.39 4.64 27.48
N ALA A 3 74.01 4.79 26.21
CA ALA A 3 72.72 5.32 25.78
C ALA A 3 71.63 4.32 26.05
N VAL A 4 70.55 4.78 26.70
CA VAL A 4 69.32 4.03 26.94
C VAL A 4 68.41 4.16 25.72
N LYS A 5 68.07 3.03 25.12
CA LYS A 5 67.02 2.95 24.03
C LYS A 5 65.63 3.02 24.65
N PRO A 6 64.68 3.81 24.10
CA PRO A 6 63.32 3.73 24.53
C PRO A 6 62.59 2.55 23.87
N SER A 7 61.91 1.79 24.71
CA SER A 7 61.06 0.66 24.38
C SER A 7 59.86 1.08 23.54
N SER A 8 59.68 0.44 22.40
CA SER A 8 58.49 0.60 21.55
C SER A 8 57.31 -0.14 22.17
N ARG A 9 56.32 0.61 22.65
CA ARG A 9 55.04 0.05 23.09
C ARG A 9 54.20 -0.29 21.86
N SER A 10 54.07 -1.56 21.62
CA SER A 10 53.10 -2.13 20.66
C SER A 10 51.70 -1.77 21.07
N ARG A 11 50.99 -1.03 20.21
CA ARG A 11 49.54 -0.79 20.32
C ARG A 11 48.79 -2.02 19.86
N LYS A 12 48.04 -2.67 20.75
CA LYS A 12 47.09 -3.72 20.43
C LYS A 12 45.95 -3.13 19.62
N PRO A 13 45.49 -3.79 18.53
CA PRO A 13 44.31 -3.35 17.79
C PRO A 13 43.08 -3.55 18.66
N GLY A 14 42.31 -2.49 18.81
CA GLY A 14 41.04 -2.49 19.53
C GLY A 14 40.02 -3.43 18.85
N THR A 15 39.57 -4.44 19.58
CA THR A 15 38.46 -5.28 19.21
C THR A 15 37.21 -4.44 19.10
N LYS A 16 36.72 -4.21 17.86
CA LYS A 16 35.38 -3.67 17.61
C LYS A 16 34.36 -4.60 18.27
N ARG A 17 33.78 -4.17 19.38
CA ARG A 17 32.59 -4.79 19.95
C ARG A 17 31.49 -4.75 18.88
N ARG A 18 31.22 -5.90 18.28
CA ARG A 18 30.03 -6.11 17.49
C ARG A 18 28.83 -6.07 18.46
N ASN A 19 28.07 -4.99 18.40
CA ASN A 19 26.80 -4.89 19.05
C ASN A 19 25.93 -6.04 18.48
N PRO A 20 25.45 -7.00 19.29
CA PRO A 20 24.47 -7.95 18.82
C PRO A 20 23.17 -7.16 18.68
N GLY A 21 22.91 -6.67 17.46
CA GLY A 21 21.60 -6.13 17.11
C GLY A 21 20.55 -7.13 17.54
N THR A 22 19.77 -6.77 18.54
CA THR A 22 18.56 -7.49 18.91
C THR A 22 17.73 -7.62 17.65
N LYS A 23 17.79 -8.81 17.02
CA LYS A 23 16.83 -9.20 15.99
C LYS A 23 15.47 -9.14 16.69
N ARG A 24 14.72 -8.08 16.45
CA ARG A 24 13.31 -8.02 16.79
C ARG A 24 12.71 -9.30 16.25
N ALA A 25 12.21 -10.16 17.13
CA ALA A 25 11.57 -11.39 16.74
C ALA A 25 10.49 -11.02 15.72
N ALA A 26 10.60 -11.54 14.51
CA ALA A 26 9.59 -11.35 13.48
C ALA A 26 8.28 -11.91 14.03
N ILE A 27 7.26 -11.07 14.17
CA ILE A 27 5.92 -11.52 14.50
C ILE A 27 5.54 -12.51 13.39
N PRO A 28 5.20 -13.76 13.72
CA PRO A 28 4.83 -14.71 12.69
C PRO A 28 3.67 -14.14 11.85
N PRO A 29 3.69 -14.31 10.53
CA PRO A 29 2.62 -13.83 9.69
C PRO A 29 1.29 -14.42 10.15
N ALA A 30 0.28 -13.58 10.32
CA ALA A 30 -1.07 -14.03 10.63
C ALA A 30 -1.55 -15.03 9.57
N PRO A 31 -2.27 -16.10 9.96
CA PRO A 31 -2.78 -17.05 9.00
C PRO A 31 -3.72 -16.36 8.02
N ARG A 32 -3.50 -16.58 6.71
CA ARG A 32 -4.38 -16.08 5.66
C ARG A 32 -5.76 -16.75 5.76
N GLY A 33 -6.82 -15.98 5.57
CA GLY A 33 -8.16 -16.55 5.37
C GLY A 33 -8.92 -16.92 6.65
N GLY A 34 -8.65 -16.26 7.76
CA GLY A 34 -9.47 -16.43 8.97
C GLY A 34 -10.88 -15.82 8.84
N PRO A 35 -11.78 -16.11 9.80
CA PRO A 35 -13.15 -15.59 9.79
C PRO A 35 -13.22 -14.05 9.70
N GLU A 36 -12.29 -13.35 10.33
CA GLU A 36 -12.18 -11.90 10.30
C GLU A 36 -11.85 -11.39 8.90
N SER A 37 -10.90 -12.04 8.22
CA SER A 37 -10.55 -11.73 6.84
C SER A 37 -11.71 -11.97 5.88
N ALA A 38 -12.44 -13.07 6.04
CA ALA A 38 -13.61 -13.39 5.23
C ALA A 38 -14.72 -12.35 5.42
N ALA A 39 -15.01 -11.96 6.66
CA ALA A 39 -16.02 -10.95 6.96
C ALA A 39 -15.62 -9.57 6.41
N ALA A 40 -14.35 -9.19 6.53
CA ALA A 40 -13.83 -7.95 5.99
C ALA A 40 -13.92 -7.92 4.46
N LEU A 41 -13.57 -9.02 3.79
CA LEU A 41 -13.69 -9.13 2.34
C LEU A 41 -15.15 -8.99 1.89
N GLU A 42 -16.08 -9.64 2.59
CA GLU A 42 -17.51 -9.55 2.25
C GLU A 42 -18.03 -8.14 2.41
N GLY A 43 -17.62 -7.43 3.47
CA GLY A 43 -17.94 -6.01 3.65
C GLY A 43 -17.42 -5.13 2.50
N VAL A 44 -16.18 -5.32 2.09
CA VAL A 44 -15.59 -4.59 0.95
C VAL A 44 -16.28 -4.96 -0.37
N ARG A 45 -16.53 -6.26 -0.60
CA ARG A 45 -17.22 -6.76 -1.79
C ARG A 45 -18.60 -6.14 -1.95
N SER A 46 -19.39 -6.13 -0.87
CA SER A 46 -20.73 -5.53 -0.84
C SER A 46 -20.72 -4.06 -1.28
N VAL A 47 -19.78 -3.27 -0.78
CA VAL A 47 -19.66 -1.85 -1.16
C VAL A 47 -19.20 -1.71 -2.60
N CYS A 48 -18.18 -2.45 -3.02
CA CYS A 48 -17.61 -2.34 -4.37
C CYS A 48 -18.65 -2.73 -5.45
N LEU A 49 -19.32 -3.87 -5.27
CA LEU A 49 -20.26 -4.39 -6.27
C LEU A 49 -21.58 -3.61 -6.32
N ALA A 50 -21.91 -2.81 -5.31
CA ALA A 50 -23.01 -1.86 -5.35
C ALA A 50 -22.70 -0.60 -6.20
N LEU A 51 -21.45 -0.37 -6.58
CA LEU A 51 -21.05 0.77 -7.39
C LEU A 51 -21.21 0.46 -8.89
N PRO A 52 -21.62 1.45 -9.70
CA PRO A 52 -21.86 1.23 -11.12
C PRO A 52 -20.61 0.78 -11.89
N ASP A 53 -20.81 -0.04 -12.92
CA ASP A 53 -19.77 -0.55 -13.82
C ASP A 53 -18.64 -1.30 -13.09
N THR A 54 -18.90 -1.85 -11.89
CA THR A 54 -17.90 -2.54 -11.08
C THR A 54 -17.97 -4.05 -11.26
N THR A 55 -16.80 -4.66 -11.41
CA THR A 55 -16.59 -6.11 -11.48
C THR A 55 -15.52 -6.56 -10.50
N GLU A 56 -15.63 -7.80 -10.01
CA GLU A 56 -14.59 -8.46 -9.21
C GLU A 56 -13.79 -9.43 -10.09
N LYS A 57 -12.48 -9.43 -9.94
CA LYS A 57 -11.56 -10.40 -10.57
C LYS A 57 -10.46 -10.77 -9.58
N ILE A 58 -10.03 -12.02 -9.62
CA ILE A 58 -8.82 -12.43 -8.91
C ILE A 58 -7.61 -12.06 -9.76
N ALA A 59 -6.68 -11.32 -9.18
CA ALA A 59 -5.41 -10.99 -9.79
C ALA A 59 -4.31 -11.05 -8.72
N TRP A 60 -3.14 -11.60 -9.09
CA TRP A 60 -2.02 -11.83 -8.16
C TRP A 60 -2.41 -12.58 -6.88
N GLY A 61 -3.37 -13.49 -6.99
CA GLY A 61 -3.89 -14.26 -5.87
C GLY A 61 -4.80 -13.48 -4.89
N ALA A 62 -5.23 -12.28 -5.24
CA ALA A 62 -6.07 -11.43 -4.41
C ALA A 62 -7.35 -10.97 -5.12
N PRO A 63 -8.47 -10.78 -4.39
CA PRO A 63 -9.65 -10.14 -4.93
C PRO A 63 -9.36 -8.69 -5.33
N THR A 64 -9.72 -8.35 -6.57
CA THR A 64 -9.57 -7.00 -7.11
C THR A 64 -10.88 -6.51 -7.68
N PHE A 65 -11.17 -5.23 -7.47
CA PHE A 65 -12.39 -4.58 -7.95
C PHE A 65 -12.04 -3.54 -9.00
N ARG A 66 -12.78 -3.58 -10.11
CA ARG A 66 -12.50 -2.78 -11.31
C ARG A 66 -13.74 -2.03 -11.75
N VAL A 67 -13.57 -0.78 -12.11
CA VAL A 67 -14.59 0.02 -12.81
C VAL A 67 -14.17 0.16 -14.26
N ARG A 68 -15.01 -0.30 -15.19
CA ARG A 68 -14.68 -0.33 -16.64
C ARG A 68 -13.28 -0.91 -16.90
N GLU A 69 -13.01 -2.08 -16.34
CA GLU A 69 -11.73 -2.81 -16.41
C GLU A 69 -10.52 -2.14 -15.72
N ARG A 70 -10.66 -0.94 -15.15
CA ARG A 70 -9.61 -0.26 -14.40
C ARG A 70 -9.69 -0.62 -12.92
N LEU A 71 -8.59 -1.12 -12.39
CA LEU A 71 -8.44 -1.44 -10.98
C LEU A 71 -8.61 -0.19 -10.11
N PHE A 72 -9.44 -0.27 -9.06
CA PHE A 72 -9.59 0.81 -8.08
C PHE A 72 -9.50 0.34 -6.63
N VAL A 73 -9.75 -0.96 -6.34
CA VAL A 73 -9.54 -1.58 -5.03
C VAL A 73 -8.92 -2.96 -5.20
N MET A 74 -7.96 -3.27 -4.34
CA MET A 74 -7.38 -4.60 -4.17
C MET A 74 -7.48 -4.98 -2.70
N PHE A 75 -8.06 -6.13 -2.40
CA PHE A 75 -8.12 -6.66 -1.04
C PHE A 75 -6.83 -7.45 -0.76
N VAL A 76 -6.20 -7.20 0.37
CA VAL A 76 -4.94 -7.84 0.75
C VAL A 76 -5.02 -8.35 2.19
N ASP A 77 -4.60 -9.59 2.38
CA ASP A 77 -4.51 -10.22 3.67
C ASP A 77 -3.09 -10.76 3.84
N ASN A 78 -2.34 -10.16 4.76
CA ASN A 78 -0.96 -10.53 5.03
C ASN A 78 -0.07 -10.57 3.78
N HIS A 79 -0.13 -9.53 2.96
CA HIS A 79 0.60 -9.45 1.69
C HIS A 79 2.11 -9.54 1.91
N HIS A 80 2.75 -10.56 1.35
CA HIS A 80 4.17 -10.89 1.59
C HIS A 80 4.57 -10.98 3.07
N GLY A 81 3.64 -11.34 3.95
CA GLY A 81 3.93 -11.49 5.38
C GLY A 81 3.99 -10.18 6.14
N ASP A 82 3.36 -9.10 5.66
CA ASP A 82 3.36 -7.79 6.30
C ASP A 82 2.44 -7.69 7.53
N GLY A 83 1.65 -8.73 7.81
CA GLY A 83 0.74 -8.81 8.96
C GLY A 83 -0.45 -7.84 8.89
N ARG A 84 -0.77 -7.30 7.71
CA ARG A 84 -1.88 -6.36 7.54
C ARG A 84 -3.08 -7.01 6.88
N LEU A 85 -4.25 -6.76 7.44
CA LEU A 85 -5.54 -6.94 6.76
C LEU A 85 -5.96 -5.57 6.23
N ALA A 86 -5.99 -5.41 4.91
CA ALA A 86 -6.12 -4.09 4.30
C ALA A 86 -6.79 -4.13 2.93
N ILE A 87 -7.19 -2.96 2.46
CA ILE A 87 -7.42 -2.70 1.04
C ILE A 87 -6.40 -1.68 0.53
N TRP A 88 -5.99 -1.83 -0.71
CA TRP A 88 -5.28 -0.80 -1.45
C TRP A 88 -6.26 -0.13 -2.40
N VAL A 89 -6.35 1.18 -2.34
CA VAL A 89 -7.32 1.95 -3.11
C VAL A 89 -6.64 2.98 -4.00
N ASN A 90 -7.12 3.17 -5.21
CA ASN A 90 -6.68 4.24 -6.10
C ASN A 90 -7.19 5.58 -5.56
N ALA A 91 -6.33 6.31 -4.83
CA ALA A 91 -6.72 7.55 -4.19
C ALA A 91 -6.68 8.75 -5.15
N ALA A 92 -7.45 9.78 -4.84
CA ALA A 92 -7.36 11.05 -5.55
C ALA A 92 -6.00 11.71 -5.31
N PRO A 93 -5.50 12.57 -6.21
CA PRO A 93 -4.25 13.28 -6.02
C PRO A 93 -4.15 13.99 -4.67
N GLY A 94 -3.04 13.78 -3.94
CA GLY A 94 -2.80 14.35 -2.62
C GLY A 94 -3.50 13.64 -1.45
N ALA A 95 -4.45 12.76 -1.70
CA ALA A 95 -5.16 12.05 -0.63
C ALA A 95 -4.26 11.06 0.11
N GLN A 96 -3.34 10.38 -0.58
CA GLN A 96 -2.38 9.47 0.03
C GLN A 96 -1.58 10.17 1.13
N ASP A 97 -0.95 11.29 0.80
CA ASP A 97 -0.11 12.05 1.74
C ASP A 97 -0.92 12.56 2.93
N ALA A 98 -2.13 13.10 2.67
CA ALA A 98 -3.00 13.63 3.71
C ALA A 98 -3.44 12.54 4.70
N PHE A 99 -3.89 11.37 4.24
CA PHE A 99 -4.33 10.30 5.11
C PHE A 99 -3.17 9.69 5.91
N VAL A 100 -2.04 9.43 5.26
CA VAL A 100 -0.88 8.83 5.92
C VAL A 100 -0.27 9.79 6.95
N ALA A 101 -0.23 11.09 6.67
CA ALA A 101 0.27 12.09 7.63
C ALA A 101 -0.64 12.26 8.85
N ASN A 102 -1.97 12.21 8.66
CA ASN A 102 -2.94 12.39 9.74
C ASN A 102 -3.15 11.16 10.60
N ASP A 103 -3.08 9.96 10.02
CA ASP A 103 -3.34 8.71 10.74
C ASP A 103 -2.49 7.55 10.17
N PRO A 104 -1.19 7.50 10.50
CA PRO A 104 -0.27 6.48 9.97
C PRO A 104 -0.53 5.08 10.52
N GLU A 105 -1.36 4.91 11.55
CA GLU A 105 -1.74 3.60 12.06
C GLU A 105 -2.80 2.92 11.19
N ARG A 106 -3.72 3.70 10.63
CA ARG A 106 -4.82 3.20 9.81
C ARG A 106 -4.54 3.29 8.32
N TYR A 107 -3.62 4.17 7.90
CA TYR A 107 -3.29 4.41 6.51
C TYR A 107 -1.79 4.27 6.25
N PHE A 108 -1.44 3.74 5.10
CA PHE A 108 -0.04 3.54 4.72
C PHE A 108 0.17 3.65 3.21
N ILE A 109 1.41 3.77 2.81
CA ILE A 109 1.80 3.73 1.40
C ILE A 109 2.01 2.27 1.00
N PRO A 110 1.18 1.70 0.13
CA PRO A 110 1.32 0.31 -0.27
C PRO A 110 2.53 0.10 -1.17
N PRO A 111 3.16 -1.10 -1.14
CA PRO A 111 4.23 -1.43 -2.05
C PRO A 111 3.74 -1.46 -3.51
N TYR A 112 4.65 -1.25 -4.45
CA TYR A 112 4.44 -1.26 -5.91
C TYR A 112 3.55 -0.14 -6.46
N VAL A 113 2.36 0.05 -5.91
CA VAL A 113 1.37 1.03 -6.37
C VAL A 113 1.41 2.36 -5.60
N GLY A 114 2.13 2.40 -4.49
CA GLY A 114 2.32 3.62 -3.69
C GLY A 114 2.83 4.82 -4.49
N PRO A 115 3.87 4.69 -5.33
CA PRO A 115 4.36 5.79 -6.17
C PRO A 115 3.33 6.36 -7.15
N SER A 116 2.26 5.60 -7.46
CA SER A 116 1.15 6.04 -8.29
C SER A 116 0.01 6.69 -7.49
N GLY A 117 0.23 7.00 -6.20
CA GLY A 117 -0.75 7.67 -5.34
C GLY A 117 -1.79 6.73 -4.70
N TRP A 118 -1.57 5.43 -4.73
CA TRP A 118 -2.46 4.48 -4.07
C TRP A 118 -2.32 4.54 -2.55
N LEU A 119 -3.45 4.38 -1.85
CA LEU A 119 -3.54 4.42 -0.40
C LEU A 119 -3.83 3.03 0.15
N GLY A 120 -3.04 2.58 1.11
CA GLY A 120 -3.32 1.42 1.94
C GLY A 120 -4.25 1.80 3.08
N VAL A 121 -5.33 1.05 3.28
CA VAL A 121 -6.35 1.27 4.31
C VAL A 121 -6.45 0.02 5.17
N ARG A 122 -6.08 0.11 6.43
CA ARG A 122 -6.09 -1.02 7.36
C ARG A 122 -7.50 -1.30 7.87
N LEU A 123 -7.96 -2.51 7.63
CA LEU A 123 -9.28 -2.98 8.08
C LEU A 123 -9.25 -3.51 9.51
N ASP A 124 -8.06 -3.78 10.05
CA ASP A 124 -7.78 -4.31 11.39
C ASP A 124 -7.41 -3.23 12.42
N ARG A 125 -7.69 -1.96 12.14
CA ARG A 125 -7.37 -0.81 13.01
C ARG A 125 -8.58 0.04 13.39
N GLY A 126 -9.74 -0.59 13.52
CA GLY A 126 -10.94 0.04 14.08
C GLY A 126 -11.60 1.10 13.19
N LEU A 127 -11.37 1.08 11.88
CA LEU A 127 -12.18 1.85 10.93
C LEU A 127 -13.61 1.32 10.92
N SER A 128 -14.59 2.21 10.98
CA SER A 128 -15.98 1.83 10.82
C SER A 128 -16.29 1.39 9.39
N PRO A 129 -17.32 0.55 9.18
CA PRO A 129 -17.76 0.18 7.85
C PRO A 129 -18.06 1.38 6.94
N SER A 130 -18.57 2.47 7.50
CA SER A 130 -18.85 3.71 6.75
C SER A 130 -17.58 4.44 6.30
N GLU A 131 -16.52 4.44 7.12
CA GLU A 131 -15.22 5.01 6.76
C GLU A 131 -14.56 4.20 5.64
N VAL A 132 -14.60 2.87 5.73
CA VAL A 132 -14.09 1.98 4.66
C VAL A 132 -14.88 2.20 3.38
N ALA A 133 -16.21 2.25 3.45
CA ALA A 133 -17.06 2.52 2.30
C ALA A 133 -16.77 3.89 1.66
N ALA A 134 -16.48 4.91 2.46
CA ALA A 134 -16.10 6.22 1.96
C ALA A 134 -14.79 6.17 1.14
N ARG A 135 -13.80 5.39 1.59
CA ARG A 135 -12.54 5.21 0.84
C ARG A 135 -12.76 4.47 -0.47
N VAL A 136 -13.58 3.41 -0.44
CA VAL A 136 -13.94 2.65 -1.65
C VAL A 136 -14.67 3.52 -2.68
N ARG A 137 -15.67 4.30 -2.25
CA ARG A 137 -16.42 5.20 -3.14
C ARG A 137 -15.53 6.30 -3.72
N ALA A 138 -14.65 6.88 -2.92
CA ALA A 138 -13.69 7.88 -3.37
C ALA A 138 -12.74 7.32 -4.44
N ALA A 139 -12.26 6.09 -4.26
CA ALA A 139 -11.39 5.41 -5.21
C ALA A 139 -12.10 5.11 -6.53
N HIS A 140 -13.36 4.66 -6.47
CA HIS A 140 -14.18 4.44 -7.65
C HIS A 140 -14.35 5.75 -8.44
N ALA A 141 -14.76 6.84 -7.76
CA ALA A 141 -14.95 8.15 -8.36
C ALA A 141 -13.65 8.70 -8.99
N ALA A 142 -12.52 8.60 -8.30
CA ALA A 142 -11.22 9.05 -8.82
C ALA A 142 -10.81 8.26 -10.07
N THR A 143 -11.01 6.95 -10.07
CA THR A 143 -10.69 6.10 -11.21
C THR A 143 -11.60 6.39 -12.40
N LEU A 144 -12.89 6.55 -12.16
CA LEU A 144 -13.84 6.89 -13.22
C LEU A 144 -13.55 8.26 -13.83
N ALA A 145 -13.23 9.27 -13.01
CA ALA A 145 -12.82 10.59 -13.49
C ALA A 145 -11.57 10.53 -14.37
N ALA A 146 -10.58 9.72 -13.99
CA ALA A 146 -9.36 9.53 -14.80
C ALA A 146 -9.64 8.84 -16.14
N ILE A 147 -10.59 7.89 -16.19
CA ILE A 147 -11.04 7.24 -17.43
C ILE A 147 -11.68 8.26 -18.36
N LEU A 148 -12.60 9.07 -17.84
CA LEU A 148 -13.33 10.07 -18.60
C LEU A 148 -12.42 11.18 -19.13
N ALA A 149 -11.47 11.66 -18.32
CA ALA A 149 -10.47 12.65 -18.74
C ALA A 149 -9.61 12.16 -19.92
N LYS A 150 -9.17 10.88 -19.88
CA LYS A 150 -8.41 10.29 -20.98
C LYS A 150 -9.24 10.13 -22.27
N LYS A 151 -10.52 9.82 -22.13
CA LYS A 151 -11.43 9.71 -23.28
C LYS A 151 -11.66 11.09 -23.93
N GLY A 152 -11.89 12.12 -23.11
CA GLY A 152 -12.04 13.51 -23.61
C GLY A 152 -10.80 14.03 -24.33
N ALA A 153 -9.60 13.78 -23.79
CA ALA A 153 -8.36 14.18 -24.43
C ALA A 153 -8.11 13.49 -25.78
N ARG A 154 -8.56 12.24 -25.94
CA ARG A 154 -8.45 11.50 -27.22
C ARG A 154 -9.41 12.04 -28.30
N THR A 155 -10.57 12.52 -27.92
CA THR A 155 -11.54 13.10 -28.87
C THR A 155 -11.22 14.53 -29.25
N ALA A 156 -10.49 15.26 -28.39
CA ALA A 156 -10.08 16.65 -28.62
C ALA A 156 -8.83 16.83 -29.49
N LYS A 157 -8.11 15.74 -29.82
CA LYS A 157 -6.92 15.82 -30.69
C LYS A 157 -7.37 16.07 -32.16
N PRO A 158 -7.03 17.23 -32.78
CA PRO A 158 -7.45 17.52 -34.15
C PRO A 158 -6.86 16.48 -35.12
N ARG A 159 -7.70 15.96 -35.99
CA ARG A 159 -7.27 15.12 -37.09
C ARG A 159 -6.38 16.01 -37.97
N ALA A 160 -5.07 15.76 -37.99
CA ALA A 160 -4.17 16.46 -38.91
C ALA A 160 -4.71 16.31 -40.33
N ARG A 161 -5.08 17.44 -40.96
CA ARG A 161 -5.43 17.48 -42.38
C ARG A 161 -4.15 17.08 -43.15
N ARG A 162 -4.20 15.91 -43.77
CA ARG A 162 -3.27 15.61 -44.86
C ARG A 162 -3.66 16.50 -46.03
N GLY A 163 -2.85 17.48 -46.33
CA GLY A 163 -2.83 18.20 -47.62
C GLY A 163 -2.01 17.40 -48.62
#